data_ef8b369e7a16dedfd06d1f479665540d
#
_entry.id   ef8b369e7a16dedfd06d1f479665540d
#
_cell.length_a   1.000
_cell.length_b   1.000
_cell.length_c   1.000
_cell.angle_alpha   90.00
_cell.angle_beta   90.00
_cell.angle_gamma   90.00
#
_symmetry.space_group_name_H-M   'P 1'
#
loop_
_entity.id
_entity.type
_entity.pdbx_description
1 polymer ?
#
loop_
_entity_poly.entity_id
_entity_poly.type
_entity_poly.pdbx_seq_one_letter_code
_entity_poly.pdbx_strand_id
1 'polypeptide(L)'
;TVNHDKLMTIIGRTIKDGDVISIVRKYLVSGIMIDDEYEDSIVGTPQGGNLSPLLANIMLNELDMEMETRGLNFVRYADDCIIMVRSEMSANRVMRNISRFIEEKLGLKVNMTKSKVDRPDGLKYLGFGFFFDTQAQQYKARPHAKSIAKLKTKMKWLTRRNWSVSNRYKIEKLNQLTRGWINYFGIGYMKWLCKDMDALIRRRLRMCIWVHWKTPQNRAKNLIKLGMYSKKAYAIAYSGARV
;
A
#
# COMPACT_ATOMS: atom_id res chain seq x y z
N THR A 1 -15.65 2.40 15.59
CA THR A 1 -16.67 2.13 16.61
C THR A 1 -18.00 1.84 15.96
N VAL A 2 -18.25 0.58 15.58
CA VAL A 2 -19.50 0.13 14.96
C VAL A 2 -20.52 -0.14 16.07
N ASN A 3 -21.73 0.42 15.94
CA ASN A 3 -22.83 0.08 16.82
C ASN A 3 -23.41 -1.28 16.41
N HIS A 4 -23.40 -2.25 17.34
CA HIS A 4 -23.81 -3.62 17.09
C HIS A 4 -25.30 -3.72 16.69
N ASP A 5 -26.18 -2.97 17.31
CA ASP A 5 -27.63 -3.05 17.02
C ASP A 5 -27.97 -2.49 15.64
N LYS A 6 -27.30 -1.40 15.22
CA LYS A 6 -27.42 -0.89 13.85
C LYS A 6 -26.94 -1.92 12.82
N LEU A 7 -25.78 -2.52 13.06
CA LEU A 7 -25.23 -3.54 12.17
C LEU A 7 -26.17 -4.74 12.10
N MET A 8 -26.65 -5.24 13.23
CA MET A 8 -27.60 -6.37 13.27
C MET A 8 -28.93 -6.03 12.55
N THR A 9 -29.41 -4.79 12.66
CA THR A 9 -30.58 -4.33 11.91
C THR A 9 -30.36 -4.39 10.41
N ILE A 10 -29.18 -3.96 9.92
CA ILE A 10 -28.83 -4.00 8.49
C ILE A 10 -28.75 -5.46 8.03
N ILE A 11 -28.05 -6.34 8.75
CA ILE A 11 -27.92 -7.76 8.44
C ILE A 11 -29.30 -8.42 8.40
N GLY A 12 -30.18 -8.12 9.37
CA GLY A 12 -31.53 -8.68 9.48
C GLY A 12 -32.49 -8.26 8.36
N ARG A 13 -32.15 -7.26 7.53
CA ARG A 13 -32.93 -6.95 6.32
C ARG A 13 -32.80 -8.06 5.26
N THR A 14 -31.64 -8.67 5.16
CA THR A 14 -31.32 -9.68 4.12
C THR A 14 -31.32 -11.10 4.70
N ILE A 15 -30.69 -11.32 5.85
CA ILE A 15 -30.60 -12.62 6.51
C ILE A 15 -31.75 -12.74 7.50
N LYS A 16 -32.62 -13.75 7.28
CA LYS A 16 -33.80 -14.02 8.13
C LYS A 16 -33.60 -15.22 9.06
N ASP A 17 -32.48 -15.93 8.90
CA ASP A 17 -32.15 -17.10 9.72
C ASP A 17 -31.73 -16.66 11.13
N GLY A 18 -32.49 -17.08 12.12
CA GLY A 18 -32.27 -16.71 13.54
C GLY A 18 -30.97 -17.26 14.11
N ASP A 19 -30.53 -18.45 13.66
CA ASP A 19 -29.29 -19.07 14.15
C ASP A 19 -28.08 -18.30 13.64
N VAL A 20 -28.08 -17.93 12.36
CA VAL A 20 -27.03 -17.07 11.77
C VAL A 20 -26.95 -15.72 12.47
N ILE A 21 -28.08 -15.07 12.69
CA ILE A 21 -28.17 -13.79 13.43
C ILE A 21 -27.60 -13.94 14.84
N SER A 22 -27.98 -15.02 15.55
CA SER A 22 -27.48 -15.30 16.90
C SER A 22 -25.96 -15.49 16.92
N ILE A 23 -25.41 -16.27 15.97
CA ILE A 23 -23.96 -16.51 15.86
C ILE A 23 -23.20 -15.21 15.59
N VAL A 24 -23.68 -14.37 14.65
CA VAL A 24 -23.05 -13.08 14.37
C VAL A 24 -23.08 -12.18 15.60
N ARG A 25 -24.19 -12.15 16.34
CA ARG A 25 -24.29 -11.35 17.56
C ARG A 25 -23.32 -11.85 18.64
N LYS A 26 -23.23 -13.16 18.85
CA LYS A 26 -22.26 -13.76 19.78
C LYS A 26 -20.83 -13.41 19.40
N TYR A 27 -20.50 -13.44 18.11
CA TYR A 27 -19.17 -13.02 17.61
C TYR A 27 -18.87 -11.56 17.92
N LEU A 28 -19.84 -10.65 17.77
CA LEU A 28 -19.67 -9.22 18.06
C LEU A 28 -19.43 -8.92 19.54
N VAL A 29 -20.05 -9.67 20.44
CA VAL A 29 -19.94 -9.49 21.89
C VAL A 29 -18.90 -10.37 22.56
N SER A 30 -18.23 -11.27 21.81
CA SER A 30 -17.29 -12.26 22.36
C SER A 30 -16.03 -11.69 23.01
N GLY A 31 -15.81 -10.36 22.93
CA GLY A 31 -14.59 -9.73 23.45
C GLY A 31 -13.32 -10.05 22.64
N ILE A 32 -12.21 -9.56 23.12
CA ILE A 32 -10.87 -9.76 22.52
C ILE A 32 -9.92 -10.18 23.63
N MET A 33 -9.10 -11.18 23.36
CA MET A 33 -8.00 -11.57 24.23
C MET A 33 -6.73 -10.86 23.76
N ILE A 34 -6.17 -9.99 24.59
CA ILE A 34 -4.93 -9.24 24.33
C ILE A 34 -3.95 -9.59 25.45
N ASP A 35 -2.78 -10.14 25.10
CA ASP A 35 -1.72 -10.49 26.05
C ASP A 35 -2.21 -11.30 27.29
N ASP A 36 -3.10 -12.29 27.04
CA ASP A 36 -3.79 -13.13 28.06
C ASP A 36 -4.80 -12.41 28.96
N GLU A 37 -5.11 -11.14 28.71
CA GLU A 37 -6.19 -10.39 29.36
C GLU A 37 -7.43 -10.33 28.44
N TYR A 38 -8.61 -10.54 29.03
CA TYR A 38 -9.89 -10.49 28.33
C TYR A 38 -10.47 -9.09 28.41
N GLU A 39 -10.69 -8.48 27.24
CA GLU A 39 -11.42 -7.20 27.13
C GLU A 39 -12.79 -7.41 26.49
N ASP A 40 -13.83 -6.90 27.14
CA ASP A 40 -15.20 -6.92 26.62
C ASP A 40 -15.34 -6.00 25.39
N SER A 41 -15.89 -6.53 24.30
CA SER A 41 -16.19 -5.74 23.10
C SER A 41 -17.62 -5.20 23.17
N ILE A 42 -17.79 -4.05 23.81
CA ILE A 42 -19.09 -3.38 23.92
C ILE A 42 -19.43 -2.62 22.63
N VAL A 43 -18.42 -2.14 21.90
CA VAL A 43 -18.57 -1.34 20.68
C VAL A 43 -17.44 -1.67 19.71
N GLY A 44 -17.76 -1.86 18.45
CA GLY A 44 -16.79 -2.14 17.40
C GLY A 44 -16.85 -3.58 16.88
N THR A 45 -15.99 -3.89 15.95
CA THR A 45 -15.75 -5.27 15.50
C THR A 45 -14.39 -5.70 16.03
N PRO A 46 -14.20 -6.97 16.49
CA PRO A 46 -12.92 -7.46 16.98
C PRO A 46 -11.80 -7.17 15.98
N GLN A 47 -10.78 -6.42 16.40
CA GLN A 47 -9.67 -6.03 15.52
C GLN A 47 -8.83 -7.28 15.18
N GLY A 48 -8.72 -7.63 13.89
CA GLY A 48 -8.07 -8.88 13.45
C GLY A 48 -8.99 -10.10 13.36
N GLY A 49 -10.26 -9.97 13.74
CA GLY A 49 -11.24 -11.07 13.60
C GLY A 49 -11.59 -11.37 12.14
N ASN A 50 -11.77 -12.63 11.80
CA ASN A 50 -11.99 -13.09 10.42
C ASN A 50 -13.26 -12.51 9.77
N LEU A 51 -14.32 -12.25 10.54
CA LEU A 51 -15.57 -11.66 10.05
C LEU A 51 -15.56 -10.12 10.02
N SER A 52 -14.64 -9.47 10.73
CA SER A 52 -14.61 -8.02 10.86
C SER A 52 -14.58 -7.26 9.54
N PRO A 53 -13.78 -7.67 8.50
CA PRO A 53 -13.81 -7.00 7.21
C PRO A 53 -15.15 -7.13 6.47
N LEU A 54 -15.80 -8.28 6.59
CA LEU A 54 -17.12 -8.52 5.98
C LEU A 54 -18.19 -7.65 6.66
N LEU A 55 -18.24 -7.65 7.99
CA LEU A 55 -19.19 -6.88 8.76
C LEU A 55 -19.01 -5.37 8.55
N ALA A 56 -17.76 -4.90 8.48
CA ALA A 56 -17.45 -3.52 8.13
C ALA A 56 -17.95 -3.15 6.72
N ASN A 57 -17.78 -4.03 5.73
CA ASN A 57 -18.29 -3.80 4.38
C ASN A 57 -19.81 -3.82 4.32
N ILE A 58 -20.50 -4.67 5.08
CA ILE A 58 -21.97 -4.67 5.18
C ILE A 58 -22.45 -3.32 5.74
N MET A 59 -21.81 -2.80 6.78
CA MET A 59 -22.15 -1.49 7.37
C MET A 59 -21.90 -0.35 6.38
N LEU A 60 -20.77 -0.37 5.68
CA LEU A 60 -20.39 0.67 4.72
C LEU A 60 -21.14 0.57 3.38
N ASN A 61 -21.82 -0.54 3.10
CA ASN A 61 -22.70 -0.65 1.94
C ASN A 61 -23.86 0.37 1.99
N GLU A 62 -24.34 0.72 3.18
CA GLU A 62 -25.34 1.80 3.34
C GLU A 62 -24.80 3.15 2.81
N LEU A 63 -23.49 3.39 3.02
CA LEU A 63 -22.82 4.57 2.46
C LEU A 63 -22.70 4.48 0.93
N ASP A 64 -22.39 3.30 0.40
CA ASP A 64 -22.31 3.09 -1.06
C ASP A 64 -23.68 3.37 -1.71
N MET A 65 -24.76 2.81 -1.15
CA MET A 65 -26.11 3.03 -1.61
C MET A 65 -26.52 4.52 -1.56
N GLU A 66 -26.14 5.23 -0.51
CA GLU A 66 -26.40 6.67 -0.38
C GLU A 66 -25.65 7.48 -1.45
N MET A 67 -24.39 7.15 -1.72
CA MET A 67 -23.60 7.82 -2.76
C MET A 67 -24.13 7.53 -4.16
N GLU A 68 -24.57 6.30 -4.43
CA GLU A 68 -25.22 5.90 -5.69
C GLU A 68 -26.54 6.65 -5.90
N THR A 69 -27.40 6.70 -4.89
CA THR A 69 -28.67 7.43 -4.94
C THR A 69 -28.47 8.92 -5.25
N ARG A 70 -27.37 9.51 -4.79
CA ARG A 70 -27.00 10.90 -5.09
C ARG A 70 -26.31 11.06 -6.45
N GLY A 71 -26.06 9.99 -7.20
CA GLY A 71 -25.36 10.01 -8.48
C GLY A 71 -23.90 10.45 -8.36
N LEU A 72 -23.24 10.17 -7.23
CA LEU A 72 -21.84 10.52 -7.02
C LEU A 72 -20.92 9.50 -7.70
N ASN A 73 -19.86 9.98 -8.33
CA ASN A 73 -18.77 9.14 -8.81
C ASN A 73 -17.79 8.87 -7.66
N PHE A 74 -17.73 7.64 -7.20
CA PHE A 74 -16.86 7.26 -6.09
C PHE A 74 -16.19 5.91 -6.31
N VAL A 75 -15.12 5.68 -5.54
CA VAL A 75 -14.44 4.39 -5.42
C VAL A 75 -14.15 4.18 -3.94
N ARG A 76 -14.61 3.06 -3.38
CA ARG A 76 -14.33 2.65 -2.00
C ARG A 76 -13.56 1.35 -1.96
N TYR A 77 -12.58 1.28 -1.08
CA TYR A 77 -11.86 0.08 -0.71
C TYR A 77 -11.75 0.02 0.81
N ALA A 78 -12.51 -0.88 1.43
CA ALA A 78 -12.70 -0.93 2.88
C ALA A 78 -13.18 0.44 3.42
N ASP A 79 -12.42 1.06 4.31
CA ASP A 79 -12.68 2.38 4.90
C ASP A 79 -12.14 3.55 4.06
N ASP A 80 -11.27 3.29 3.10
CA ASP A 80 -10.74 4.32 2.20
C ASP A 80 -11.73 4.58 1.03
N CYS A 81 -12.21 5.83 0.91
CA CYS A 81 -13.13 6.24 -0.13
C CYS A 81 -12.64 7.52 -0.84
N ILE A 82 -12.77 7.54 -2.17
CA ILE A 82 -12.58 8.75 -2.99
C ILE A 82 -13.89 9.07 -3.69
N ILE A 83 -14.34 10.32 -3.60
CA ILE A 83 -15.50 10.84 -4.31
C ILE A 83 -15.03 11.93 -5.25
N MET A 84 -15.39 11.83 -6.52
CA MET A 84 -14.98 12.77 -7.55
C MET A 84 -16.11 13.69 -7.96
N VAL A 85 -15.85 15.00 -7.98
CA VAL A 85 -16.80 16.05 -8.36
C VAL A 85 -16.10 17.09 -9.22
N ARG A 86 -16.89 17.93 -9.90
CA ARG A 86 -16.38 18.86 -10.90
C ARG A 86 -15.78 20.16 -10.34
N SER A 87 -16.13 20.55 -9.11
CA SER A 87 -15.68 21.83 -8.51
C SER A 87 -15.35 21.66 -7.03
N GLU A 88 -14.49 22.50 -6.53
CA GLU A 88 -14.09 22.57 -5.12
C GLU A 88 -15.30 22.87 -4.21
N MET A 89 -16.18 23.78 -4.63
CA MET A 89 -17.41 24.09 -3.89
C MET A 89 -18.31 22.85 -3.75
N SER A 90 -18.47 22.07 -4.83
CA SER A 90 -19.20 20.80 -4.78
C SER A 90 -18.50 19.78 -3.88
N ALA A 91 -17.15 19.71 -3.93
CA ALA A 91 -16.38 18.81 -3.08
C ALA A 91 -16.57 19.11 -1.60
N ASN A 92 -16.49 20.37 -1.21
CA ASN A 92 -16.72 20.80 0.17
C ASN A 92 -18.16 20.53 0.65
N ARG A 93 -19.15 20.69 -0.23
CA ARG A 93 -20.56 20.34 0.07
C ARG A 93 -20.73 18.82 0.25
N VAL A 94 -20.16 18.02 -0.66
CA VAL A 94 -20.22 16.55 -0.59
C VAL A 94 -19.51 16.06 0.68
N MET A 95 -18.32 16.55 0.98
CA MET A 95 -17.58 16.20 2.20
C MET A 95 -18.47 16.41 3.44
N ARG A 96 -19.07 17.58 3.61
CA ARG A 96 -19.95 17.86 4.77
C ARG A 96 -21.16 16.93 4.83
N ASN A 97 -21.82 16.70 3.70
CA ASN A 97 -23.04 15.91 3.67
C ASN A 97 -22.76 14.41 3.91
N ILE A 98 -21.68 13.89 3.33
CA ILE A 98 -21.27 12.48 3.52
C ILE A 98 -20.75 12.28 4.95
N SER A 99 -19.95 13.20 5.49
CA SER A 99 -19.50 13.12 6.89
C SER A 99 -20.70 13.10 7.84
N ARG A 100 -21.68 13.99 7.64
CA ARG A 100 -22.92 14.00 8.44
C ARG A 100 -23.68 12.66 8.33
N PHE A 101 -23.82 12.12 7.12
CA PHE A 101 -24.48 10.82 6.92
C PHE A 101 -23.77 9.70 7.69
N ILE A 102 -22.44 9.64 7.61
CA ILE A 102 -21.63 8.65 8.32
C ILE A 102 -21.82 8.79 9.85
N GLU A 103 -21.82 10.01 10.37
CA GLU A 103 -21.89 10.25 11.81
C GLU A 103 -23.30 10.08 12.34
N GLU A 104 -24.31 10.69 11.72
CA GLU A 104 -25.69 10.67 12.22
C GLU A 104 -26.43 9.36 11.87
N LYS A 105 -26.29 8.87 10.64
CA LYS A 105 -27.03 7.67 10.18
C LYS A 105 -26.30 6.38 10.51
N LEU A 106 -24.99 6.29 10.25
CA LEU A 106 -24.23 5.07 10.52
C LEU A 106 -23.68 5.03 11.95
N GLY A 107 -23.55 6.18 12.63
CA GLY A 107 -22.95 6.26 13.98
C GLY A 107 -21.45 5.98 13.97
N LEU A 108 -20.80 6.18 12.83
CA LEU A 108 -19.35 6.00 12.65
C LEU A 108 -18.65 7.36 12.77
N LYS A 109 -17.38 7.36 13.13
CA LYS A 109 -16.56 8.60 13.21
C LYS A 109 -15.74 8.78 11.95
N VAL A 110 -15.83 9.96 11.33
CA VAL A 110 -14.97 10.34 10.20
C VAL A 110 -13.63 10.85 10.72
N ASN A 111 -12.53 10.31 10.19
CA ASN A 111 -11.21 10.79 10.54
C ASN A 111 -10.87 12.07 9.75
N MET A 112 -11.23 13.21 10.31
CA MET A 112 -11.04 14.54 9.68
C MET A 112 -9.58 14.91 9.47
N THR A 113 -8.63 14.29 10.17
CA THR A 113 -7.19 14.55 9.93
C THR A 113 -6.65 13.86 8.68
N LYS A 114 -7.31 12.78 8.24
CA LYS A 114 -6.97 12.04 7.01
C LYS A 114 -7.89 12.39 5.84
N SER A 115 -9.11 12.84 6.12
CA SER A 115 -10.10 13.23 5.11
C SER A 115 -9.84 14.65 4.65
N LYS A 116 -9.74 14.86 3.34
CA LYS A 116 -9.46 16.18 2.76
C LYS A 116 -10.13 16.35 1.42
N VAL A 117 -10.45 17.58 1.08
CA VAL A 117 -10.78 18.01 -0.28
C VAL A 117 -9.49 18.46 -0.95
N ASP A 118 -9.18 17.90 -2.10
CA ASP A 118 -7.95 18.23 -2.83
C ASP A 118 -8.11 17.92 -4.33
N ARG A 119 -7.19 18.45 -5.16
CA ARG A 119 -7.09 18.03 -6.55
C ARG A 119 -6.51 16.62 -6.65
N PRO A 120 -6.75 15.90 -7.77
CA PRO A 120 -6.26 14.51 -7.91
C PRO A 120 -4.74 14.37 -7.70
N ASP A 121 -3.94 15.35 -8.12
CA ASP A 121 -2.48 15.36 -7.97
C ASP A 121 -2.00 15.49 -6.52
N GLY A 122 -2.83 16.02 -5.62
CA GLY A 122 -2.60 16.05 -4.17
C GLY A 122 -3.06 14.80 -3.43
N LEU A 123 -3.70 13.84 -4.11
CA LEU A 123 -4.29 12.66 -3.48
C LEU A 123 -3.31 11.48 -3.44
N LYS A 124 -3.52 10.64 -2.43
CA LYS A 124 -2.93 9.32 -2.32
C LYS A 124 -4.02 8.30 -2.05
N TYR A 125 -4.14 7.28 -2.89
CA TYR A 125 -5.11 6.21 -2.73
C TYR A 125 -4.49 4.85 -3.03
N LEU A 126 -4.62 3.90 -2.11
CA LEU A 126 -4.06 2.55 -2.21
C LEU A 126 -2.57 2.52 -2.62
N GLY A 127 -1.80 3.50 -2.16
CA GLY A 127 -0.39 3.61 -2.51
C GLY A 127 -0.10 4.30 -3.84
N PHE A 128 -1.11 4.60 -4.65
CA PHE A 128 -1.00 5.41 -5.87
C PHE A 128 -1.12 6.89 -5.55
N GLY A 129 -0.49 7.71 -6.38
CA GLY A 129 -0.74 9.13 -6.56
C GLY A 129 -1.19 9.37 -8.01
N PHE A 130 -1.54 10.61 -8.31
CA PHE A 130 -2.04 10.98 -9.64
C PHE A 130 -1.20 12.12 -10.20
N PHE A 131 -1.22 12.30 -11.49
CA PHE A 131 -0.63 13.44 -12.18
C PHE A 131 -1.42 13.74 -13.45
N PHE A 132 -1.43 15.01 -13.85
CA PHE A 132 -2.08 15.41 -15.09
C PHE A 132 -1.13 15.20 -16.26
N ASP A 133 -1.53 14.36 -17.21
CA ASP A 133 -0.81 14.16 -18.46
C ASP A 133 -1.26 15.19 -19.48
N THR A 134 -0.39 16.16 -19.76
CA THR A 134 -0.69 17.26 -20.70
C THR A 134 -0.86 16.82 -22.15
N GLN A 135 -0.24 15.70 -22.55
CA GLN A 135 -0.41 15.17 -23.90
C GLN A 135 -1.76 14.46 -24.07
N ALA A 136 -2.14 13.67 -23.06
CA ALA A 136 -3.40 12.94 -23.08
C ALA A 136 -4.59 13.74 -22.51
N GLN A 137 -4.36 14.95 -21.98
CA GLN A 137 -5.35 15.83 -21.34
C GLN A 137 -6.19 15.10 -20.25
N GLN A 138 -5.54 14.23 -19.47
CA GLN A 138 -6.21 13.45 -18.43
C GLN A 138 -5.32 13.15 -17.25
N TYR A 139 -5.92 12.86 -16.10
CA TYR A 139 -5.20 12.36 -14.94
C TYR A 139 -4.83 10.89 -15.12
N LYS A 140 -3.58 10.55 -14.80
CA LYS A 140 -3.06 9.20 -14.80
C LYS A 140 -2.56 8.81 -13.41
N ALA A 141 -2.75 7.54 -13.04
CA ALA A 141 -2.21 7.00 -11.80
C ALA A 141 -0.72 6.67 -11.96
N ARG A 142 0.04 6.89 -10.90
CA ARG A 142 1.45 6.47 -10.75
C ARG A 142 1.71 6.04 -9.31
N PRO A 143 2.75 5.24 -9.03
CA PRO A 143 3.13 4.96 -7.65
C PRO A 143 3.41 6.25 -6.88
N HIS A 144 2.82 6.38 -5.68
CA HIS A 144 3.01 7.57 -4.84
C HIS A 144 4.44 7.63 -4.29
N ALA A 145 4.98 8.84 -4.08
CA ALA A 145 6.34 9.06 -3.61
C ALA A 145 6.68 8.27 -2.33
N LYS A 146 5.76 8.20 -1.37
CA LYS A 146 5.92 7.39 -0.14
C LYS A 146 6.04 5.89 -0.44
N SER A 147 5.34 5.36 -1.44
CA SER A 147 5.42 3.95 -1.87
C SER A 147 6.77 3.66 -2.54
N ILE A 148 7.25 4.58 -3.37
CA ILE A 148 8.58 4.51 -4.00
C ILE A 148 9.68 4.57 -2.94
N ALA A 149 9.58 5.46 -1.95
CA ALA A 149 10.54 5.56 -0.86
C ALA A 149 10.62 4.26 -0.03
N LYS A 150 9.47 3.64 0.30
CA LYS A 150 9.41 2.34 0.97
C LYS A 150 10.09 1.24 0.16
N LEU A 151 9.87 1.18 -1.16
CA LEU A 151 10.55 0.23 -2.04
C LEU A 151 12.06 0.45 -2.02
N LYS A 152 12.53 1.70 -2.21
CA LYS A 152 13.96 2.05 -2.18
C LYS A 152 14.61 1.66 -0.85
N THR A 153 13.94 1.87 0.26
CA THR A 153 14.43 1.47 1.60
C THR A 153 14.58 -0.06 1.70
N LYS A 154 13.58 -0.84 1.26
CA LYS A 154 13.65 -2.31 1.25
C LYS A 154 14.77 -2.81 0.32
N MET A 155 14.93 -2.23 -0.87
CA MET A 155 16.02 -2.57 -1.78
C MET A 155 17.39 -2.30 -1.16
N LYS A 156 17.58 -1.14 -0.51
CA LYS A 156 18.81 -0.80 0.21
C LYS A 156 19.10 -1.79 1.33
N TRP A 157 18.07 -2.18 2.09
CA TRP A 157 18.20 -3.15 3.16
C TRP A 157 18.63 -4.54 2.63
N LEU A 158 18.01 -5.06 1.57
CA LEU A 158 18.35 -6.34 0.94
C LEU A 158 19.73 -6.36 0.30
N THR A 159 20.29 -5.20 0.00
CA THR A 159 21.62 -5.04 -0.64
C THR A 159 22.64 -4.38 0.27
N ARG A 160 22.45 -4.45 1.58
CA ARG A 160 23.43 -3.91 2.55
C ARG A 160 24.72 -4.74 2.54
N ARG A 161 25.86 -4.06 2.77
CA ARG A 161 27.22 -4.67 2.71
C ARG A 161 27.43 -5.70 3.81
N ASN A 162 26.94 -5.40 5.00
CA ASN A 162 27.10 -6.21 6.21
C ASN A 162 26.10 -7.35 6.37
N TRP A 163 25.35 -7.67 5.33
CA TRP A 163 24.45 -8.82 5.33
C TRP A 163 25.17 -10.06 4.83
N SER A 164 25.56 -10.95 5.74
CA SER A 164 26.33 -12.15 5.49
C SER A 164 25.54 -13.27 4.81
N VAL A 165 24.96 -12.98 3.64
CA VAL A 165 24.28 -13.95 2.78
C VAL A 165 24.85 -13.95 1.37
N SER A 166 24.64 -15.04 0.64
CA SER A 166 25.11 -15.16 -0.75
C SER A 166 24.48 -14.12 -1.67
N ASN A 167 25.22 -13.71 -2.72
CA ASN A 167 24.66 -12.82 -3.75
C ASN A 167 23.45 -13.43 -4.46
N ARG A 168 23.43 -14.76 -4.64
CA ARG A 168 22.28 -15.49 -5.20
C ARG A 168 21.02 -15.26 -4.37
N TYR A 169 21.12 -15.40 -3.06
CA TYR A 169 19.99 -15.15 -2.14
C TYR A 169 19.53 -13.69 -2.18
N LYS A 170 20.47 -12.74 -2.24
CA LYS A 170 20.12 -11.30 -2.38
C LYS A 170 19.33 -11.05 -3.68
N ILE A 171 19.75 -11.63 -4.80
CA ILE A 171 19.07 -11.50 -6.10
C ILE A 171 17.67 -12.12 -6.03
N GLU A 172 17.54 -13.29 -5.44
CA GLU A 172 16.25 -13.96 -5.27
C GLU A 172 15.26 -13.09 -4.47
N LYS A 173 15.70 -12.56 -3.32
CA LYS A 173 14.87 -11.67 -2.50
C LYS A 173 14.54 -10.34 -3.20
N LEU A 174 15.47 -9.79 -3.97
CA LEU A 174 15.20 -8.62 -4.80
C LEU A 174 14.16 -8.92 -5.88
N ASN A 175 14.27 -10.08 -6.55
CA ASN A 175 13.29 -10.49 -7.56
C ASN A 175 11.90 -10.68 -6.97
N GLN A 176 11.78 -11.32 -5.79
CA GLN A 176 10.52 -11.45 -5.08
C GLN A 176 9.91 -10.07 -4.76
N LEU A 177 10.71 -9.17 -4.20
CA LEU A 177 10.28 -7.82 -3.86
C LEU A 177 9.84 -7.02 -5.09
N THR A 178 10.66 -7.01 -6.16
CA THR A 178 10.39 -6.20 -7.35
C THR A 178 9.24 -6.73 -8.17
N ARG A 179 9.12 -8.05 -8.35
CA ARG A 179 7.98 -8.68 -9.05
C ARG A 179 6.66 -8.38 -8.32
N GLY A 180 6.59 -8.60 -7.01
CA GLY A 180 5.39 -8.30 -6.23
C GLY A 180 5.01 -6.82 -6.32
N TRP A 181 6.00 -5.92 -6.28
CA TRP A 181 5.76 -4.48 -6.38
C TRP A 181 5.31 -4.06 -7.78
N ILE A 182 5.93 -4.60 -8.85
CA ILE A 182 5.54 -4.34 -10.24
C ILE A 182 4.16 -4.90 -10.54
N ASN A 183 3.83 -6.10 -10.07
CA ASN A 183 2.50 -6.69 -10.27
C ASN A 183 1.39 -5.82 -9.65
N TYR A 184 1.65 -5.21 -8.50
CA TYR A 184 0.68 -4.32 -7.85
C TYR A 184 0.58 -2.95 -8.53
N PHE A 185 1.72 -2.30 -8.81
CA PHE A 185 1.76 -0.94 -9.33
C PHE A 185 1.78 -0.84 -10.86
N GLY A 186 1.90 -1.96 -11.56
CA GLY A 186 2.08 -2.02 -13.02
C GLY A 186 0.90 -1.48 -13.84
N ILE A 187 -0.29 -1.38 -13.24
CA ILE A 187 -1.46 -0.70 -13.83
C ILE A 187 -1.26 0.81 -13.96
N GLY A 188 -0.33 1.38 -13.18
CA GLY A 188 -0.02 2.82 -13.20
C GLY A 188 1.13 3.17 -14.13
N TYR A 189 1.28 4.47 -14.41
CA TYR A 189 2.39 4.98 -15.22
C TYR A 189 3.70 4.94 -14.44
N MET A 190 4.61 4.02 -14.81
CA MET A 190 5.87 3.80 -14.07
C MET A 190 7.10 3.48 -14.95
N LYS A 191 7.01 3.65 -16.28
CA LYS A 191 8.09 3.30 -17.21
C LYS A 191 9.44 3.94 -16.85
N TRP A 192 9.45 5.23 -16.51
CA TRP A 192 10.64 5.94 -16.07
C TRP A 192 11.18 5.41 -14.73
N LEU A 193 10.27 5.08 -13.79
CA LEU A 193 10.63 4.57 -12.48
C LEU A 193 11.30 3.21 -12.56
N CYS A 194 10.86 2.33 -13.48
CA CYS A 194 11.50 1.04 -13.71
C CYS A 194 12.97 1.20 -14.13
N LYS A 195 13.28 2.16 -15.00
CA LYS A 195 14.66 2.47 -15.40
C LYS A 195 15.52 2.91 -14.23
N ASP A 196 15.00 3.81 -13.39
CA ASP A 196 15.70 4.30 -12.19
C ASP A 196 15.95 3.19 -11.18
N MET A 197 14.94 2.32 -10.96
CA MET A 197 15.07 1.19 -10.04
C MET A 197 16.07 0.16 -10.54
N ASP A 198 16.07 -0.14 -11.83
CA ASP A 198 17.03 -1.04 -12.45
C ASP A 198 18.47 -0.51 -12.30
N ALA A 199 18.69 0.77 -12.58
CA ALA A 199 19.98 1.41 -12.35
C ALA A 199 20.43 1.34 -10.88
N LEU A 200 19.51 1.57 -9.95
CA LEU A 200 19.77 1.46 -8.51
C LEU A 200 20.16 0.03 -8.12
N ILE A 201 19.41 -0.98 -8.57
CA ILE A 201 19.66 -2.39 -8.28
C ILE A 201 21.02 -2.81 -8.81
N ARG A 202 21.33 -2.50 -10.07
CA ARG A 202 22.63 -2.84 -10.71
C ARG A 202 23.80 -2.24 -9.93
N ARG A 203 23.71 -0.96 -9.54
CA ARG A 203 24.74 -0.30 -8.75
C ARG A 203 24.92 -0.97 -7.39
N ARG A 204 23.81 -1.28 -6.70
CA ARG A 204 23.84 -1.92 -5.39
C ARG A 204 24.38 -3.35 -5.43
N LEU A 205 24.00 -4.14 -6.42
CA LEU A 205 24.52 -5.50 -6.62
C LEU A 205 26.01 -5.50 -6.96
N ARG A 206 26.46 -4.60 -7.86
CA ARG A 206 27.90 -4.42 -8.16
C ARG A 206 28.68 -4.13 -6.89
N MET A 207 28.18 -3.22 -6.05
CA MET A 207 28.79 -2.92 -4.75
C MET A 207 28.90 -4.17 -3.85
N CYS A 208 27.85 -5.00 -3.77
CA CYS A 208 27.88 -6.24 -2.98
C CYS A 208 28.92 -7.23 -3.53
N ILE A 209 28.97 -7.42 -4.85
CA ILE A 209 29.95 -8.28 -5.52
C ILE A 209 31.38 -7.77 -5.28
N TRP A 210 31.58 -6.46 -5.41
CA TRP A 210 32.87 -5.82 -5.20
C TRP A 210 33.43 -6.04 -3.79
N VAL A 211 32.57 -5.95 -2.78
CA VAL A 211 32.95 -6.21 -1.38
C VAL A 211 33.25 -7.71 -1.18
N HIS A 212 32.50 -8.62 -1.81
CA HIS A 212 32.75 -10.06 -1.72
C HIS A 212 34.14 -10.48 -2.30
N TRP A 213 34.63 -9.76 -3.29
CA TRP A 213 35.95 -10.05 -3.86
C TRP A 213 37.13 -9.63 -2.98
N LYS A 214 36.86 -8.97 -1.86
CA LYS A 214 37.79 -8.55 -0.78
C LYS A 214 39.02 -7.79 -1.26
N THR A 215 40.00 -8.49 -1.89
CA THR A 215 41.30 -7.93 -2.26
C THR A 215 41.33 -7.38 -3.69
N PRO A 216 42.17 -6.38 -4.00
CA PRO A 216 42.35 -5.89 -5.37
C PRO A 216 42.75 -6.98 -6.37
N GLN A 217 43.60 -7.91 -5.96
CA GLN A 217 44.02 -9.06 -6.79
C GLN A 217 42.81 -9.92 -7.19
N ASN A 218 41.94 -10.26 -6.22
CA ASN A 218 40.74 -11.05 -6.51
C ASN A 218 39.75 -10.26 -7.37
N ARG A 219 39.65 -8.96 -7.20
CA ARG A 219 38.84 -8.09 -8.06
C ARG A 219 39.32 -8.12 -9.47
N ALA A 220 40.64 -7.92 -9.69
CA ALA A 220 41.25 -7.99 -11.03
C ALA A 220 41.02 -9.36 -11.67
N LYS A 221 41.31 -10.47 -10.97
CA LYS A 221 41.10 -11.85 -11.47
C LYS A 221 39.64 -12.08 -11.89
N ASN A 222 38.69 -11.65 -11.09
CA ASN A 222 37.26 -11.81 -11.39
C ASN A 222 36.80 -10.93 -12.57
N LEU A 223 37.30 -9.70 -12.69
CA LEU A 223 37.04 -8.84 -13.84
C LEU A 223 37.60 -9.46 -15.16
N ILE A 224 38.79 -10.06 -15.13
CA ILE A 224 39.35 -10.76 -16.27
C ILE A 224 38.50 -11.98 -16.64
N LYS A 225 38.03 -12.77 -15.66
CA LYS A 225 37.11 -13.89 -15.91
C LYS A 225 35.80 -13.45 -16.57
N LEU A 226 35.35 -12.21 -16.31
CA LEU A 226 34.16 -11.59 -16.93
C LEU A 226 34.44 -10.99 -18.31
N GLY A 227 35.65 -11.20 -18.88
CA GLY A 227 36.03 -10.77 -20.24
C GLY A 227 36.70 -9.39 -20.31
N MET A 228 37.08 -8.79 -19.16
CA MET A 228 37.77 -7.50 -19.19
C MET A 228 39.25 -7.66 -19.52
N TYR A 229 39.77 -6.77 -20.35
CA TYR A 229 41.20 -6.73 -20.66
C TYR A 229 42.06 -6.53 -19.41
N SER A 230 43.12 -7.33 -19.25
CA SER A 230 43.92 -7.45 -18.02
C SER A 230 44.41 -6.11 -17.49
N LYS A 231 45.07 -5.28 -18.32
CA LYS A 231 45.58 -3.97 -17.91
C LYS A 231 44.49 -3.06 -17.32
N LYS A 232 43.29 -3.06 -17.94
CA LYS A 232 42.15 -2.28 -17.48
C LYS A 232 41.56 -2.86 -16.17
N ALA A 233 41.51 -4.19 -16.04
CA ALA A 233 41.02 -4.85 -14.83
C ALA A 233 41.85 -4.51 -13.59
N TYR A 234 43.20 -4.55 -13.73
CA TYR A 234 44.13 -4.15 -12.68
C TYR A 234 43.97 -2.65 -12.34
N ALA A 235 43.95 -1.78 -13.35
CA ALA A 235 43.76 -0.34 -13.13
C ALA A 235 42.50 -0.03 -12.31
N ILE A 236 41.35 -0.67 -12.66
CA ILE A 236 40.10 -0.49 -11.91
C ILE A 236 40.17 -1.11 -10.53
N ALA A 237 40.77 -2.29 -10.37
CA ALA A 237 40.81 -2.98 -9.07
C ALA A 237 41.67 -2.21 -8.04
N TYR A 238 42.67 -1.47 -8.47
CA TYR A 238 43.59 -0.71 -7.61
C TYR A 238 43.27 0.79 -7.52
N SER A 239 42.36 1.33 -8.34
CA SER A 239 42.05 2.77 -8.40
C SER A 239 41.38 3.34 -7.16
N GLY A 240 41.08 2.54 -6.15
CA GLY A 240 40.32 3.00 -4.98
C GLY A 240 38.90 3.51 -5.28
N ALA A 241 38.46 3.42 -6.54
CA ALA A 241 37.15 3.87 -6.97
C ALA A 241 36.06 3.17 -6.14
N ARG A 242 35.29 3.95 -5.43
CA ARG A 242 34.08 3.48 -4.77
C ARG A 242 33.04 3.24 -5.86
N VAL A 243 32.77 1.97 -6.18
CA VAL A 243 31.73 1.54 -7.13
C VAL A 243 30.34 1.75 -6.54
#